data_6b80481d9006fe965c16f9d590786726
#
_entry.id   6b80481d9006fe965c16f9d590786726
#
_cell.length_a   1.000
_cell.length_b   1.000
_cell.length_c   1.000
_cell.angle_alpha   90.00
_cell.angle_beta   90.00
_cell.angle_gamma   90.00
#
_symmetry.space_group_name_H-M   'P 1'
#
loop_
_entity.id
_entity.type
_entity.pdbx_description
1 polymer ?
#
loop_
_entity_poly.entity_id
_entity_poly.type
_entity_poly.pdbx_seq_one_letter_code
_entity_poly.pdbx_strand_id
1 'polypeptide(L)'
;DCLSVIELLKNLNPPVGVKFEADNIYTLDSNGRMILTILASVAEEESHSKSIIMNWSIDRRFSRGLFLTPALLGYDKDEEGNLVINPEEAQTAKVIYYLYLNGYSLTEIATLLMEYSRKTKLGHVEWNPGTLAGVLANERHCGDVLARKTFTPNFLTHKSKKNNNDRTQYRQKNHHEAIVSREVFNAANHLRASRNYSKKNRPLPVLSVVEDGILRGYVPFDKDWTGFSAEEYREASESVMKEPDVTVTADVKKRLDLTGYEIVRVQYFSTMQNPAMTISNGRLRFNTACLKKFENVEYVELLLNSVERCIAIRPCDKNNPNAIRWGRLKEGRWCASTLGCRGLAKTLFDIMEWDEDLRYRFRGQFLEQGDNKMMLFAFDEPEMIKVEEIVLPPKENTEEDEGETVKKKIYIFPPEWAGTFGQPITSIAQVGILRQEHYAGNWDVFRPATEIEEMNIFTAESLNELLREAEKIMEGWTDYR
;
A
#
# COMPACT_ATOMS: atom_id res chain seq x y z
N ASP A 1 -4.82 -34.73 -23.80
CA ASP A 1 -5.44 -35.93 -23.27
C ASP A 1 -5.42 -37.03 -24.34
N CYS A 2 -4.70 -38.15 -24.07
CA CYS A 2 -4.51 -39.26 -25.02
C CYS A 2 -5.88 -39.86 -25.43
N LEU A 3 -6.79 -40.04 -24.47
CA LEU A 3 -8.10 -40.65 -24.71
C LEU A 3 -8.96 -39.78 -25.65
N SER A 4 -8.90 -38.45 -25.50
CA SER A 4 -9.65 -37.51 -26.38
C SER A 4 -9.14 -37.56 -27.81
N VAL A 5 -7.82 -37.70 -28.01
CA VAL A 5 -7.24 -37.85 -29.36
C VAL A 5 -7.65 -39.20 -29.98
N ILE A 6 -7.64 -40.27 -29.21
CA ILE A 6 -8.10 -41.60 -29.66
C ILE A 6 -9.58 -41.58 -30.06
N GLU A 7 -10.42 -40.92 -29.30
CA GLU A 7 -11.84 -40.73 -29.64
C GLU A 7 -12.04 -39.91 -30.92
N LEU A 8 -11.28 -38.87 -31.14
CA LEU A 8 -11.29 -38.10 -32.38
C LEU A 8 -10.89 -38.95 -33.57
N LEU A 9 -9.82 -39.76 -33.46
CA LEU A 9 -9.34 -40.65 -34.53
C LEU A 9 -10.36 -41.74 -34.85
N LYS A 10 -11.03 -42.30 -33.84
CA LYS A 10 -12.09 -43.30 -34.01
C LYS A 10 -13.34 -42.77 -34.73
N ASN A 11 -13.64 -41.48 -34.55
CA ASN A 11 -14.78 -40.82 -35.14
C ASN A 11 -14.52 -40.34 -36.58
N LEU A 12 -13.33 -40.57 -37.14
CA LEU A 12 -13.04 -40.25 -38.55
C LEU A 12 -13.74 -41.29 -39.48
N ASN A 13 -13.95 -40.89 -40.71
CA ASN A 13 -14.50 -41.78 -41.73
C ASN A 13 -13.50 -41.96 -42.92
N PRO A 14 -12.82 -43.11 -43.04
CA PRO A 14 -12.87 -44.30 -42.19
C PRO A 14 -12.23 -44.12 -40.83
N PRO A 15 -12.66 -44.89 -39.78
CA PRO A 15 -12.09 -44.85 -38.45
C PRO A 15 -10.59 -45.24 -38.46
N VAL A 16 -9.77 -44.44 -37.71
CA VAL A 16 -8.35 -44.68 -37.55
C VAL A 16 -8.06 -45.34 -36.20
N GLY A 17 -7.46 -46.53 -36.22
CA GLY A 17 -7.06 -47.23 -35.00
C GLY A 17 -5.61 -46.92 -34.62
N VAL A 18 -5.33 -46.85 -33.34
CA VAL A 18 -4.00 -46.70 -32.78
C VAL A 18 -3.59 -48.02 -32.08
N LYS A 19 -2.39 -48.53 -32.38
CA LYS A 19 -1.84 -49.70 -31.73
C LYS A 19 -0.73 -49.27 -30.74
N PHE A 20 -0.92 -49.60 -29.47
CA PHE A 20 0.10 -49.46 -28.44
C PHE A 20 0.94 -50.73 -28.41
N GLU A 21 2.12 -50.66 -28.98
CA GLU A 21 2.97 -51.86 -29.17
C GLU A 21 3.47 -52.49 -27.86
N ALA A 22 3.81 -51.63 -26.84
CA ALA A 22 4.31 -52.08 -25.55
C ALA A 22 3.27 -52.89 -24.77
N ASP A 23 2.00 -52.49 -24.84
CA ASP A 23 0.92 -53.09 -24.08
C ASP A 23 0.04 -54.02 -24.93
N ASN A 24 0.38 -54.14 -26.24
CA ASN A 24 -0.37 -54.88 -27.24
C ASN A 24 -1.88 -54.57 -27.28
N ILE A 25 -2.22 -53.27 -27.16
CA ILE A 25 -3.60 -52.76 -27.15
C ILE A 25 -3.90 -52.13 -28.51
N TYR A 26 -5.06 -52.47 -29.08
CA TYR A 26 -5.57 -51.83 -30.30
C TYR A 26 -6.89 -51.12 -30.02
N THR A 27 -6.99 -49.83 -30.36
CA THR A 27 -8.10 -48.93 -29.94
C THR A 27 -9.44 -49.23 -30.62
N LEU A 28 -9.45 -49.92 -31.75
CA LEU A 28 -10.68 -50.34 -32.42
C LEU A 28 -11.22 -51.68 -31.92
N ASP A 29 -10.47 -52.44 -31.12
CA ASP A 29 -10.96 -53.67 -30.50
C ASP A 29 -11.98 -53.35 -29.39
N SER A 30 -12.94 -54.24 -29.19
CA SER A 30 -14.02 -54.07 -28.19
C SER A 30 -13.48 -53.87 -26.76
N ASN A 31 -12.38 -54.52 -26.41
CA ASN A 31 -11.76 -54.43 -25.09
C ASN A 31 -10.69 -53.35 -24.99
N GLY A 32 -10.15 -52.86 -26.12
CA GLY A 32 -9.05 -51.91 -26.16
C GLY A 32 -9.38 -50.62 -25.44
N ARG A 33 -10.60 -50.10 -25.60
CA ARG A 33 -11.08 -48.87 -24.89
C ARG A 33 -11.13 -49.06 -23.38
N MET A 34 -11.67 -50.19 -22.92
CA MET A 34 -11.78 -50.49 -21.49
C MET A 34 -10.40 -50.56 -20.83
N ILE A 35 -9.46 -51.29 -21.45
CA ILE A 35 -8.11 -51.43 -20.96
C ILE A 35 -7.40 -50.05 -20.92
N LEU A 36 -7.50 -49.25 -21.98
CA LEU A 36 -6.91 -47.89 -22.00
C LEU A 36 -7.50 -46.96 -20.94
N THR A 37 -8.82 -47.03 -20.69
CA THR A 37 -9.45 -46.28 -19.63
C THR A 37 -8.93 -46.69 -18.25
N ILE A 38 -8.77 -47.98 -18.00
CA ILE A 38 -8.22 -48.48 -16.75
C ILE A 38 -6.75 -48.03 -16.59
N LEU A 39 -5.93 -48.18 -17.63
CA LEU A 39 -4.53 -47.76 -17.59
C LEU A 39 -4.38 -46.26 -17.38
N ALA A 40 -5.23 -45.45 -18.06
CA ALA A 40 -5.26 -43.99 -17.86
C ALA A 40 -5.64 -43.61 -16.42
N SER A 41 -6.65 -44.29 -15.84
CA SER A 41 -7.04 -44.07 -14.45
C SER A 41 -5.96 -44.47 -13.45
N VAL A 42 -5.26 -45.56 -13.69
CA VAL A 42 -4.13 -46.01 -12.86
C VAL A 42 -2.96 -44.99 -12.95
N ALA A 43 -2.62 -44.54 -14.16
CA ALA A 43 -1.57 -43.53 -14.36
C ALA A 43 -1.92 -42.17 -13.69
N GLU A 44 -3.20 -41.78 -13.75
CA GLU A 44 -3.68 -40.59 -13.07
C GLU A 44 -3.57 -40.73 -11.55
N GLU A 45 -4.01 -41.84 -10.98
CA GLU A 45 -3.92 -42.10 -9.54
C GLU A 45 -2.45 -42.20 -9.07
N GLU A 46 -1.56 -42.81 -9.86
CA GLU A 46 -0.13 -42.82 -9.57
C GLU A 46 0.46 -41.40 -9.56
N SER A 47 0.10 -40.57 -10.53
CA SER A 47 0.52 -39.15 -10.58
C SER A 47 0.01 -38.37 -9.38
N HIS A 48 -1.27 -38.58 -9.00
CA HIS A 48 -1.87 -37.98 -7.82
C HIS A 48 -1.15 -38.39 -6.53
N SER A 49 -0.92 -39.68 -6.33
CA SER A 49 -0.20 -40.22 -5.17
C SER A 49 1.23 -39.68 -5.09
N LYS A 50 1.95 -39.61 -6.19
CA LYS A 50 3.29 -38.98 -6.26
C LYS A 50 3.23 -37.50 -5.86
N SER A 51 2.21 -36.74 -6.30
CA SER A 51 2.02 -35.35 -5.92
C SER A 51 1.79 -35.18 -4.42
N ILE A 52 1.00 -36.06 -3.80
CA ILE A 52 0.75 -36.07 -2.35
C ILE A 52 2.04 -36.34 -1.58
N ILE A 53 2.77 -37.40 -1.96
CA ILE A 53 4.03 -37.78 -1.30
C ILE A 53 5.07 -36.65 -1.43
N MET A 54 5.17 -36.00 -2.59
CA MET A 54 6.07 -34.89 -2.84
C MET A 54 5.73 -33.72 -1.93
N ASN A 55 4.44 -33.32 -1.84
CA ASN A 55 3.99 -32.26 -0.98
C ASN A 55 4.28 -32.54 0.50
N TRP A 56 3.99 -33.78 0.96
CA TRP A 56 4.31 -34.20 2.32
C TRP A 56 5.82 -34.16 2.62
N SER A 57 6.65 -34.62 1.67
CA SER A 57 8.10 -34.56 1.80
C SER A 57 8.63 -33.11 1.89
N ILE A 58 8.05 -32.21 1.08
CA ILE A 58 8.37 -30.77 1.12
C ILE A 58 7.98 -30.18 2.48
N ASP A 59 6.78 -30.45 2.99
CA ASP A 59 6.32 -29.98 4.29
C ASP A 59 7.22 -30.45 5.42
N ARG A 60 7.61 -31.72 5.40
CA ARG A 60 8.50 -32.27 6.43
C ARG A 60 9.90 -31.66 6.38
N ARG A 61 10.42 -31.33 5.19
CA ARG A 61 11.70 -30.61 5.07
C ARG A 61 11.58 -29.20 5.61
N PHE A 62 10.56 -28.47 5.22
CA PHE A 62 10.35 -27.07 5.66
C PHE A 62 10.12 -26.98 7.17
N SER A 63 9.37 -27.90 7.77
CA SER A 63 9.19 -27.96 9.22
C SER A 63 10.48 -28.23 10.01
N ARG A 64 11.52 -28.79 9.35
CA ARG A 64 12.85 -29.00 9.92
C ARG A 64 13.85 -27.90 9.59
N GLY A 65 13.41 -26.81 8.93
CA GLY A 65 14.29 -25.71 8.50
C GLY A 65 15.15 -26.03 7.29
N LEU A 66 14.88 -27.14 6.57
CA LEU A 66 15.63 -27.52 5.37
C LEU A 66 14.95 -26.92 4.14
N PHE A 67 15.46 -25.77 3.69
CA PHE A 67 14.92 -25.06 2.54
C PHE A 67 15.77 -25.31 1.29
N LEU A 68 15.08 -25.56 0.17
CA LEU A 68 15.73 -25.58 -1.13
C LEU A 68 15.92 -24.15 -1.61
N THR A 69 17.16 -23.73 -1.73
CA THR A 69 17.52 -22.41 -2.24
C THR A 69 17.93 -22.51 -3.71
N PRO A 70 17.30 -21.76 -4.61
CA PRO A 70 17.76 -21.63 -6.00
C PRO A 70 19.07 -20.84 -6.05
N ALA A 71 19.71 -20.80 -7.22
CA ALA A 71 20.81 -19.88 -7.48
C ALA A 71 20.34 -18.44 -7.23
N LEU A 72 21.09 -17.67 -6.42
CA LEU A 72 20.73 -16.35 -5.96
C LEU A 72 21.91 -15.40 -6.11
N LEU A 73 21.67 -14.23 -6.68
CA LEU A 73 22.69 -13.17 -6.76
C LEU A 73 23.25 -12.84 -5.38
N GLY A 74 24.55 -12.76 -5.27
CA GLY A 74 25.24 -12.46 -4.02
C GLY A 74 25.56 -13.65 -3.14
N TYR A 75 25.14 -14.88 -3.51
CA TYR A 75 25.39 -16.08 -2.74
C TYR A 75 25.85 -17.23 -3.62
N ASP A 76 26.83 -17.96 -3.12
CA ASP A 76 27.21 -19.29 -3.57
C ASP A 76 26.67 -20.34 -2.59
N LYS A 77 26.85 -21.60 -2.92
CA LYS A 77 26.49 -22.73 -2.06
C LYS A 77 27.76 -23.45 -1.60
N ASP A 78 27.81 -23.76 -0.31
CA ASP A 78 28.81 -24.68 0.22
C ASP A 78 28.49 -26.14 -0.15
N GLU A 79 29.35 -27.07 0.28
CA GLU A 79 29.18 -28.51 0.05
C GLU A 79 27.90 -29.07 0.69
N GLU A 80 27.40 -28.45 1.74
CA GLU A 80 26.19 -28.81 2.47
C GLU A 80 24.92 -28.18 1.85
N GLY A 81 25.08 -27.24 0.91
CA GLY A 81 24.00 -26.54 0.23
C GLY A 81 23.54 -25.25 0.94
N ASN A 82 24.26 -24.80 1.99
CA ASN A 82 24.00 -23.54 2.66
C ASN A 82 24.42 -22.35 1.79
N LEU A 83 23.78 -21.19 2.01
CA LEU A 83 24.13 -19.95 1.33
C LEU A 83 25.36 -19.32 1.99
N VAL A 84 26.39 -19.08 1.19
CA VAL A 84 27.61 -18.37 1.57
C VAL A 84 27.74 -17.12 0.70
N ILE A 85 28.08 -15.97 1.29
CA ILE A 85 28.21 -14.71 0.57
C ILE A 85 29.31 -14.82 -0.51
N ASN A 86 28.94 -14.50 -1.75
CA ASN A 86 29.88 -14.23 -2.83
C ASN A 86 30.22 -12.73 -2.81
N PRO A 87 31.46 -12.30 -2.45
CA PRO A 87 31.77 -10.89 -2.22
C PRO A 87 31.52 -9.99 -3.45
N GLU A 88 31.84 -10.50 -4.64
CA GLU A 88 31.67 -9.73 -5.87
C GLU A 88 30.19 -9.52 -6.24
N GLU A 89 29.40 -10.57 -6.18
CA GLU A 89 27.97 -10.51 -6.47
C GLU A 89 27.20 -9.77 -5.38
N ALA A 90 27.63 -9.89 -4.11
CA ALA A 90 27.02 -9.19 -2.98
C ALA A 90 27.16 -7.67 -3.10
N GLN A 91 28.30 -7.15 -3.58
CA GLN A 91 28.46 -5.74 -3.90
C GLN A 91 27.43 -5.27 -4.94
N THR A 92 27.19 -6.09 -5.98
CA THR A 92 26.18 -5.76 -7.00
C THR A 92 24.78 -5.71 -6.38
N ALA A 93 24.44 -6.66 -5.51
CA ALA A 93 23.16 -6.67 -4.80
C ALA A 93 23.00 -5.44 -3.90
N LYS A 94 24.02 -5.06 -3.10
CA LYS A 94 24.00 -3.84 -2.27
C LYS A 94 23.73 -2.58 -3.08
N VAL A 95 24.47 -2.39 -4.18
CA VAL A 95 24.33 -1.23 -5.07
C VAL A 95 22.90 -1.13 -5.61
N ILE A 96 22.26 -2.25 -5.99
CA ILE A 96 20.88 -2.25 -6.45
C ILE A 96 19.93 -1.70 -5.37
N TYR A 97 20.06 -2.14 -4.11
CA TYR A 97 19.23 -1.66 -3.01
C TYR A 97 19.47 -0.18 -2.71
N TYR A 98 20.72 0.24 -2.61
CA TYR A 98 21.08 1.59 -2.21
C TYR A 98 20.70 2.64 -3.24
N LEU A 99 20.94 2.38 -4.52
CA LEU A 99 20.49 3.27 -5.61
C LEU A 99 18.96 3.35 -5.66
N TYR A 100 18.28 2.21 -5.48
CA TYR A 100 16.81 2.20 -5.51
C TYR A 100 16.20 3.03 -4.37
N LEU A 101 16.73 2.95 -3.16
CA LEU A 101 16.30 3.79 -2.03
C LEU A 101 16.58 5.27 -2.25
N ASN A 102 17.63 5.61 -3.01
CA ASN A 102 17.98 6.98 -3.37
C ASN A 102 17.25 7.52 -4.62
N GLY A 103 16.21 6.80 -5.09
CA GLY A 103 15.30 7.29 -6.13
C GLY A 103 15.68 6.95 -7.55
N TYR A 104 16.72 6.15 -7.77
CA TYR A 104 17.02 5.65 -9.11
C TYR A 104 15.93 4.69 -9.58
N SER A 105 15.49 4.87 -10.81
CA SER A 105 14.56 3.92 -11.44
C SER A 105 15.24 2.59 -11.74
N LEU A 106 14.45 1.52 -11.84
CA LEU A 106 14.99 0.21 -12.21
C LEU A 106 15.68 0.23 -13.59
N THR A 107 15.25 1.11 -14.49
CA THR A 107 15.87 1.26 -15.81
C THR A 107 17.25 1.92 -15.70
N GLU A 108 17.38 2.98 -14.90
CA GLU A 108 18.67 3.65 -14.66
C GLU A 108 19.66 2.70 -13.98
N ILE A 109 19.21 1.96 -12.96
CA ILE A 109 20.04 0.94 -12.28
C ILE A 109 20.50 -0.12 -13.28
N ALA A 110 19.61 -0.63 -14.15
CA ALA A 110 19.95 -1.60 -15.18
C ALA A 110 21.04 -1.07 -16.13
N THR A 111 20.89 0.18 -16.58
CA THR A 111 21.87 0.85 -17.45
C THR A 111 23.24 0.96 -16.78
N LEU A 112 23.28 1.44 -15.54
CA LEU A 112 24.52 1.52 -14.75
C LEU A 112 25.21 0.16 -14.60
N LEU A 113 24.48 -0.88 -14.24
CA LEU A 113 25.07 -2.23 -14.10
C LEU A 113 25.62 -2.78 -15.41
N MET A 114 24.97 -2.46 -16.54
CA MET A 114 25.47 -2.82 -17.87
C MET A 114 26.74 -2.03 -18.24
N GLU A 115 26.80 -0.73 -17.93
CA GLU A 115 27.97 0.13 -18.15
C GLU A 115 29.20 -0.40 -17.37
N TYR A 116 28.99 -0.89 -16.15
CA TYR A 116 30.04 -1.53 -15.35
C TYR A 116 30.25 -3.02 -15.65
N SER A 117 29.60 -3.55 -16.71
CA SER A 117 29.69 -4.95 -17.13
C SER A 117 29.37 -5.97 -16.00
N ARG A 118 28.52 -5.56 -15.04
CA ARG A 118 28.12 -6.43 -13.92
C ARG A 118 27.24 -7.56 -14.43
N LYS A 119 27.51 -8.78 -13.95
CA LYS A 119 26.80 -9.98 -14.41
C LYS A 119 25.64 -10.33 -13.48
N THR A 120 24.55 -10.82 -14.06
CA THR A 120 23.49 -11.47 -13.32
C THR A 120 23.97 -12.82 -12.75
N LYS A 121 23.25 -13.43 -11.83
CA LYS A 121 23.59 -14.77 -11.30
C LYS A 121 23.75 -15.85 -12.40
N LEU A 122 23.13 -15.67 -13.55
CA LEU A 122 23.24 -16.58 -14.70
C LEU A 122 24.39 -16.20 -15.64
N GLY A 123 25.20 -15.20 -15.32
CA GLY A 123 26.36 -14.77 -16.11
C GLY A 123 26.04 -13.80 -17.25
N HIS A 124 24.80 -13.36 -17.42
CA HIS A 124 24.41 -12.39 -18.43
C HIS A 124 24.75 -10.96 -17.97
N VAL A 125 25.24 -10.15 -18.88
CA VAL A 125 25.50 -8.71 -18.63
C VAL A 125 24.20 -7.88 -18.82
N GLU A 126 23.24 -8.41 -19.56
CA GLU A 126 21.97 -7.73 -19.79
C GLU A 126 21.07 -7.77 -18.55
N TRP A 127 20.76 -6.58 -18.05
CA TRP A 127 19.85 -6.39 -16.94
C TRP A 127 18.53 -5.84 -17.44
N ASN A 128 17.43 -6.38 -16.90
CA ASN A 128 16.10 -5.84 -17.17
C ASN A 128 15.40 -5.46 -15.85
N PRO A 129 14.44 -4.51 -15.88
CA PRO A 129 13.72 -4.07 -14.69
C PRO A 129 13.02 -5.19 -13.92
N GLY A 130 12.58 -6.25 -14.61
CA GLY A 130 11.94 -7.42 -13.98
C GLY A 130 12.91 -8.22 -13.12
N THR A 131 14.15 -8.42 -13.60
CA THR A 131 15.22 -9.08 -12.81
C THR A 131 15.55 -8.27 -11.57
N LEU A 132 15.72 -6.95 -11.69
CA LEU A 132 15.99 -6.06 -10.56
C LEU A 132 14.84 -6.06 -9.55
N ALA A 133 13.59 -6.01 -10.01
CA ALA A 133 12.43 -6.14 -9.14
C ALA A 133 12.40 -7.49 -8.39
N GLY A 134 12.89 -8.56 -9.03
CA GLY A 134 13.07 -9.87 -8.41
C GLY A 134 14.14 -9.87 -7.32
N VAL A 135 15.27 -9.18 -7.54
CA VAL A 135 16.34 -9.00 -6.54
C VAL A 135 15.78 -8.25 -5.33
N LEU A 136 15.17 -7.09 -5.51
CA LEU A 136 14.59 -6.28 -4.43
C LEU A 136 13.49 -7.02 -3.64
N ALA A 137 12.81 -7.99 -4.26
CA ALA A 137 11.73 -8.76 -3.62
C ALA A 137 12.20 -9.94 -2.80
N ASN A 138 13.49 -10.28 -2.86
CA ASN A 138 13.97 -11.53 -2.31
C ASN A 138 14.47 -11.36 -0.88
N GLU A 139 13.72 -11.85 0.10
CA GLU A 139 14.02 -11.79 1.52
C GLU A 139 15.32 -12.47 1.92
N ARG A 140 15.88 -13.29 1.05
CA ARG A 140 17.18 -13.93 1.34
C ARG A 140 18.32 -12.91 1.41
N HIS A 141 18.20 -11.77 0.75
CA HIS A 141 19.22 -10.72 0.86
C HIS A 141 19.33 -10.11 2.27
N CYS A 142 18.26 -10.15 3.07
CA CYS A 142 18.30 -9.76 4.50
C CYS A 142 18.46 -10.95 5.46
N GLY A 143 18.88 -12.11 4.95
CA GLY A 143 19.16 -13.30 5.75
C GLY A 143 17.94 -14.16 6.09
N ASP A 144 16.75 -13.81 5.65
CA ASP A 144 15.52 -14.57 5.92
C ASP A 144 15.23 -15.58 4.82
N VAL A 145 14.42 -16.57 5.13
CA VAL A 145 13.87 -17.51 4.15
C VAL A 145 12.37 -17.61 4.32
N LEU A 146 11.63 -17.41 3.23
CA LEU A 146 10.20 -17.67 3.14
C LEU A 146 9.95 -18.77 2.13
N ALA A 147 9.53 -19.94 2.60
CA ALA A 147 9.21 -21.09 1.79
C ALA A 147 7.73 -21.13 1.42
N ARG A 148 7.43 -21.83 0.33
CA ARG A 148 6.08 -21.99 -0.21
C ARG A 148 5.38 -20.69 -0.61
N LYS A 149 6.12 -19.78 -1.26
CA LYS A 149 5.55 -18.57 -1.89
C LYS A 149 4.57 -18.90 -3.02
N THR A 150 4.80 -20.05 -3.67
CA THR A 150 3.94 -20.58 -4.73
C THR A 150 3.65 -22.06 -4.48
N PHE A 151 2.58 -22.57 -5.04
CA PHE A 151 2.26 -23.99 -5.05
C PHE A 151 1.50 -24.36 -6.34
N THR A 152 1.50 -25.63 -6.68
CA THR A 152 0.75 -26.17 -7.80
C THR A 152 -0.54 -26.79 -7.26
N PRO A 153 -1.73 -26.17 -7.47
CA PRO A 153 -2.98 -26.66 -6.92
C PRO A 153 -3.48 -27.94 -7.59
N ASN A 154 -3.17 -28.10 -8.88
CA ASN A 154 -3.63 -29.24 -9.69
C ASN A 154 -2.44 -29.93 -10.34
N PHE A 155 -2.29 -31.20 -10.03
CA PHE A 155 -1.21 -32.05 -10.54
C PHE A 155 -1.32 -32.33 -12.04
N LEU A 156 -2.51 -32.21 -12.65
CA LEU A 156 -2.72 -32.40 -14.10
C LEU A 156 -2.26 -31.22 -14.93
N THR A 157 -2.53 -30.00 -14.44
CA THR A 157 -2.23 -28.76 -15.20
C THR A 157 -0.82 -28.25 -14.99
N HIS A 158 -0.15 -28.66 -13.91
CA HIS A 158 1.19 -28.22 -13.47
C HIS A 158 1.36 -26.69 -13.37
N LYS A 159 0.25 -25.90 -13.38
CA LYS A 159 0.31 -24.45 -13.27
C LYS A 159 0.56 -24.04 -11.84
N SER A 160 1.64 -23.30 -11.62
CA SER A 160 1.95 -22.72 -10.31
C SER A 160 1.07 -21.51 -10.03
N LYS A 161 0.58 -21.38 -8.80
CA LYS A 161 -0.20 -20.24 -8.27
C LYS A 161 0.54 -19.63 -7.09
N LYS A 162 0.44 -18.30 -6.94
CA LYS A 162 0.93 -17.61 -5.75
C LYS A 162 0.14 -18.07 -4.53
N ASN A 163 0.86 -18.36 -3.45
CA ASN A 163 0.25 -18.77 -2.19
C ASN A 163 -0.21 -17.51 -1.41
N ASN A 164 -1.51 -17.29 -1.37
CA ASN A 164 -2.13 -16.21 -0.61
C ASN A 164 -2.83 -16.80 0.64
N ASN A 165 -2.08 -17.54 1.47
CA ASN A 165 -2.56 -18.31 2.62
C ASN A 165 -3.42 -19.54 2.28
N ASP A 166 -3.43 -20.00 1.01
CA ASP A 166 -4.08 -21.25 0.62
C ASP A 166 -3.40 -22.48 1.27
N ARG A 167 -2.09 -22.38 1.55
CA ARG A 167 -1.27 -23.43 2.20
C ARG A 167 -0.31 -22.80 3.20
N THR A 168 0.05 -23.56 4.25
CA THR A 168 1.01 -23.14 5.28
C THR A 168 2.32 -22.69 4.64
N GLN A 169 2.76 -21.46 4.96
CA GLN A 169 4.06 -20.93 4.63
C GLN A 169 5.00 -21.12 5.84
N TYR A 170 6.28 -21.28 5.55
CA TYR A 170 7.31 -21.44 6.57
C TYR A 170 8.30 -20.30 6.44
N ARG A 171 8.50 -19.54 7.53
CA ARG A 171 9.45 -18.45 7.59
C ARG A 171 10.51 -18.74 8.63
N GLN A 172 11.76 -18.53 8.27
CA GLN A 172 12.90 -18.55 9.20
C GLN A 172 13.64 -17.24 9.07
N LYS A 173 13.75 -16.50 10.18
CA LYS A 173 14.55 -15.28 10.28
C LYS A 173 16.01 -15.65 10.58
N ASN A 174 16.95 -14.86 10.05
CA ASN A 174 18.39 -15.02 10.26
C ASN A 174 18.89 -16.46 9.93
N HIS A 175 18.42 -17.00 8.81
CA HIS A 175 18.82 -18.35 8.35
C HIS A 175 20.28 -18.39 7.87
N HIS A 176 20.76 -17.30 7.28
CA HIS A 176 22.10 -17.16 6.71
C HIS A 176 22.58 -15.72 6.84
N GLU A 177 23.85 -15.47 6.54
CA GLU A 177 24.43 -14.13 6.59
C GLU A 177 23.76 -13.19 5.59
N ALA A 178 23.36 -12.01 6.06
CA ALA A 178 22.65 -11.01 5.27
C ALA A 178 23.61 -10.15 4.42
N ILE A 179 23.24 -9.84 3.18
CA ILE A 179 23.95 -8.89 2.31
C ILE A 179 23.55 -7.45 2.65
N VAL A 180 22.26 -7.22 2.88
CA VAL A 180 21.71 -5.93 3.30
C VAL A 180 20.98 -6.08 4.62
N SER A 181 20.89 -5.01 5.39
CA SER A 181 20.13 -5.04 6.64
C SER A 181 18.64 -5.25 6.37
N ARG A 182 17.90 -5.74 7.38
CA ARG A 182 16.46 -5.97 7.27
C ARG A 182 15.72 -4.67 7.03
N GLU A 183 16.17 -3.57 7.62
CA GLU A 183 15.63 -2.23 7.46
C GLU A 183 15.72 -1.79 5.99
N VAL A 184 16.88 -1.95 5.36
CA VAL A 184 17.11 -1.65 3.94
C VAL A 184 16.20 -2.49 3.05
N PHE A 185 16.09 -3.79 3.33
CA PHE A 185 15.19 -4.69 2.59
C PHE A 185 13.72 -4.29 2.72
N ASN A 186 13.26 -4.01 3.95
CA ASN A 186 11.89 -3.61 4.22
C ASN A 186 11.58 -2.26 3.55
N ALA A 187 12.45 -1.26 3.69
CA ALA A 187 12.31 0.04 3.06
C ALA A 187 12.18 -0.06 1.52
N ALA A 188 13.03 -0.89 0.87
CA ALA A 188 12.98 -1.11 -0.56
C ALA A 188 11.65 -1.77 -1.00
N ASN A 189 11.13 -2.72 -0.22
CA ASN A 189 9.85 -3.36 -0.50
C ASN A 189 8.65 -2.44 -0.26
N HIS A 190 8.67 -1.61 0.78
CA HIS A 190 7.66 -0.56 0.99
C HIS A 190 7.65 0.45 -0.16
N LEU A 191 8.82 0.93 -0.57
CA LEU A 191 8.95 1.84 -1.71
C LEU A 191 8.39 1.20 -3.00
N ARG A 192 8.66 -0.08 -3.22
CA ARG A 192 8.14 -0.84 -4.36
C ARG A 192 6.63 -1.07 -4.29
N ALA A 193 6.07 -1.31 -3.10
CA ALA A 193 4.64 -1.47 -2.89
C ALA A 193 3.88 -0.15 -3.13
N SER A 194 4.50 0.99 -2.85
CA SER A 194 3.96 2.33 -3.09
C SER A 194 4.12 2.74 -4.56
N ARG A 195 3.45 2.02 -5.48
CA ARG A 195 3.60 2.15 -6.93
C ARG A 195 3.48 3.58 -7.47
N ASN A 196 2.56 4.37 -6.91
CA ASN A 196 2.34 5.75 -7.37
C ASN A 196 3.50 6.67 -6.96
N TYR A 197 4.13 6.38 -5.83
CA TYR A 197 5.29 7.10 -5.34
C TYR A 197 6.56 6.73 -6.13
N SER A 198 6.85 5.43 -6.27
CA SER A 198 8.05 4.93 -6.95
C SER A 198 8.12 5.29 -8.44
N LYS A 199 6.97 5.48 -9.12
CA LYS A 199 6.92 5.94 -10.51
C LYS A 199 7.47 7.35 -10.74
N LYS A 200 7.65 8.13 -9.68
CA LYS A 200 8.14 9.50 -9.75
C LYS A 200 9.66 9.58 -9.63
N ASN A 201 10.37 8.45 -9.55
CA ASN A 201 11.83 8.37 -9.33
C ASN A 201 12.26 9.28 -8.18
N ARG A 202 11.67 9.06 -7.01
CA ARG A 202 11.98 9.82 -5.79
C ARG A 202 12.69 8.93 -4.80
N PRO A 203 13.61 9.49 -4.00
CA PRO A 203 14.23 8.76 -2.90
C PRO A 203 13.19 8.32 -1.87
N LEU A 204 13.58 7.41 -0.98
CA LEU A 204 12.77 7.02 0.15
C LEU A 204 12.36 8.27 0.95
N PRO A 205 11.07 8.48 1.25
CA PRO A 205 10.67 9.61 2.06
C PRO A 205 11.29 9.56 3.45
N VAL A 206 11.72 10.72 3.90
CA VAL A 206 12.21 10.92 5.27
C VAL A 206 11.16 11.68 6.04
N LEU A 207 10.88 11.24 7.26
CA LEU A 207 9.98 11.94 8.15
C LEU A 207 10.66 13.22 8.61
N SER A 208 10.03 14.36 8.33
CA SER A 208 10.49 15.67 8.77
C SER A 208 9.36 16.38 9.51
N VAL A 209 9.69 17.15 10.53
CA VAL A 209 8.72 17.91 11.30
C VAL A 209 9.02 19.40 11.16
N VAL A 210 7.98 20.23 11.15
CA VAL A 210 8.14 21.68 11.18
C VAL A 210 8.49 22.08 12.60
N GLU A 211 9.67 22.70 12.79
CA GLU A 211 10.21 23.03 14.12
C GLU A 211 9.69 24.35 14.64
N ASP A 212 9.35 25.31 13.75
CA ASP A 212 9.02 26.67 14.13
C ASP A 212 7.73 27.20 13.47
N GLY A 213 7.16 28.25 14.07
CA GLY A 213 6.01 28.97 13.54
C GLY A 213 4.67 28.30 13.84
N ILE A 214 3.61 28.76 13.15
CA ILE A 214 2.21 28.30 13.36
C ILE A 214 2.04 26.81 13.08
N LEU A 215 2.87 26.25 12.22
CA LEU A 215 2.83 24.82 11.83
C LEU A 215 3.85 23.98 12.61
N ARG A 216 4.36 24.46 13.76
CA ARG A 216 5.24 23.68 14.62
C ARG A 216 4.56 22.35 15.01
N GLY A 217 5.30 21.24 14.88
CA GLY A 217 4.76 19.89 15.14
C GLY A 217 3.98 19.28 13.95
N TYR A 218 3.84 20.03 12.85
CA TYR A 218 3.24 19.46 11.64
C TYR A 218 4.29 18.74 10.79
N VAL A 219 3.88 17.60 10.23
CA VAL A 219 4.72 16.72 9.41
C VAL A 219 4.24 16.79 7.96
N PRO A 220 5.07 17.24 7.00
CA PRO A 220 4.74 17.14 5.58
C PRO A 220 4.58 15.68 5.16
N PHE A 221 3.58 15.37 4.35
CA PHE A 221 3.37 14.00 3.88
C PHE A 221 3.05 13.93 2.39
N ASP A 222 3.47 12.85 1.75
CA ASP A 222 3.07 12.52 0.37
C ASP A 222 1.87 11.57 0.40
N LYS A 223 0.80 11.94 -0.34
CA LYS A 223 -0.44 11.18 -0.44
C LYS A 223 -0.30 9.77 -1.02
N ASP A 224 0.79 9.51 -1.73
CA ASP A 224 1.08 8.26 -2.41
C ASP A 224 2.00 7.34 -1.56
N TRP A 225 2.54 7.85 -0.43
CA TRP A 225 3.39 7.09 0.47
C TRP A 225 2.59 6.37 1.55
N THR A 226 2.94 5.12 1.85
CA THR A 226 2.25 4.26 2.83
C THR A 226 3.19 3.65 3.86
N GLY A 227 4.45 4.05 3.87
CA GLY A 227 5.49 3.38 4.66
C GLY A 227 5.65 3.87 6.09
N PHE A 228 4.98 4.97 6.49
CA PHE A 228 4.99 5.44 7.87
C PHE A 228 3.70 5.04 8.60
N SER A 229 3.86 4.55 9.81
CA SER A 229 2.77 4.23 10.71
C SER A 229 2.16 5.48 11.36
N ALA A 230 0.99 5.30 11.95
CA ALA A 230 0.34 6.35 12.75
C ALA A 230 1.21 6.79 13.94
N GLU A 231 1.90 5.82 14.57
CA GLU A 231 2.77 6.06 15.72
C GLU A 231 3.99 6.90 15.33
N GLU A 232 4.65 6.58 14.22
CA GLU A 232 5.80 7.35 13.72
C GLU A 232 5.43 8.81 13.43
N TYR A 233 4.24 9.08 12.84
CA TYR A 233 3.75 10.45 12.67
C TYR A 233 3.50 11.14 14.01
N ARG A 234 2.99 10.41 15.03
CA ARG A 234 2.77 10.97 16.36
C ARG A 234 4.08 11.30 17.06
N GLU A 235 5.03 10.38 17.09
CA GLU A 235 6.34 10.59 17.67
C GLU A 235 7.07 11.77 17.02
N ALA A 236 7.01 11.90 15.68
CA ALA A 236 7.59 13.03 14.98
C ALA A 236 6.95 14.36 15.41
N SER A 237 5.62 14.42 15.53
CA SER A 237 4.92 15.63 16.00
C SER A 237 5.28 15.95 17.47
N GLU A 238 5.27 14.93 18.34
CA GLU A 238 5.61 15.07 19.76
C GLU A 238 7.06 15.49 20.01
N SER A 239 8.00 15.10 19.15
CA SER A 239 9.42 15.40 19.32
C SER A 239 9.70 16.90 19.43
N VAL A 240 8.90 17.71 18.77
CA VAL A 240 9.01 19.19 18.76
C VAL A 240 8.08 19.84 19.77
N MET A 241 6.97 19.18 20.15
CA MET A 241 5.94 19.75 21.03
C MET A 241 6.24 19.58 22.52
N LYS A 242 7.31 18.89 22.90
CA LYS A 242 7.67 18.56 24.30
C LYS A 242 8.08 19.76 25.18
N GLU A 243 8.26 20.96 24.64
CA GLU A 243 8.44 22.17 25.43
C GLU A 243 7.14 22.99 25.41
N PRO A 244 6.62 23.42 26.58
CA PRO A 244 5.42 24.23 26.65
C PRO A 244 5.75 25.69 26.32
N ASP A 245 5.84 26.01 25.03
CA ASP A 245 5.87 27.40 24.62
C ASP A 245 4.62 27.76 23.82
N VAL A 246 3.81 28.53 24.55
CA VAL A 246 2.76 29.44 24.09
C VAL A 246 2.01 29.05 22.80
N THR A 247 1.14 28.12 22.96
CA THR A 247 -0.23 28.00 22.48
C THR A 247 -0.74 29.10 21.52
N VAL A 248 -0.49 28.97 20.25
CA VAL A 248 -1.34 29.59 19.22
C VAL A 248 -2.75 28.95 19.24
N THR A 249 -2.87 27.70 19.68
CA THR A 249 -4.16 27.02 19.93
C THR A 249 -4.97 27.59 21.08
N ALA A 250 -4.35 28.25 22.07
CA ALA A 250 -5.06 28.84 23.20
C ALA A 250 -5.82 30.11 22.82
N ASP A 251 -5.37 30.87 21.83
CA ASP A 251 -6.09 32.09 21.40
C ASP A 251 -7.29 31.75 20.50
N VAL A 252 -7.30 30.65 19.79
CA VAL A 252 -8.47 30.15 19.05
C VAL A 252 -9.47 29.49 20.01
N LYS A 253 -9.00 28.96 21.15
CA LYS A 253 -9.81 28.38 22.24
C LYS A 253 -10.16 29.42 23.33
N LYS A 254 -10.25 30.73 23.05
CA LYS A 254 -10.95 31.63 23.96
C LYS A 254 -12.32 31.02 24.24
N ARG A 255 -12.51 30.50 25.47
CA ARG A 255 -13.78 29.98 25.93
C ARG A 255 -14.78 31.11 25.91
N LEU A 256 -15.49 31.26 24.81
CA LEU A 256 -16.69 32.09 24.76
C LEU A 256 -17.67 31.47 25.74
N ASP A 257 -18.16 32.28 26.66
CA ASP A 257 -19.31 31.91 27.48
C ASP A 257 -20.52 31.86 26.54
N LEU A 258 -20.97 30.69 26.20
CA LEU A 258 -22.10 30.45 25.30
C LEU A 258 -23.41 30.26 26.07
N THR A 259 -23.42 30.48 27.38
CA THR A 259 -24.62 30.37 28.20
C THR A 259 -25.71 31.31 27.69
N GLY A 260 -26.89 30.79 27.40
CA GLY A 260 -28.01 31.55 26.85
C GLY A 260 -28.09 31.60 25.32
N TYR A 261 -27.08 31.10 24.60
CA TYR A 261 -27.18 30.93 23.16
C TYR A 261 -27.88 29.60 22.81
N GLU A 262 -28.64 29.63 21.73
CA GLU A 262 -29.27 28.36 21.21
C GLU A 262 -28.27 27.50 20.45
N ILE A 263 -28.39 26.20 20.62
CA ILE A 263 -27.57 25.24 19.89
C ILE A 263 -28.07 25.13 18.44
N VAL A 264 -27.32 25.72 17.54
CA VAL A 264 -27.57 25.68 16.09
C VAL A 264 -26.52 24.84 15.43
N ARG A 265 -26.93 23.71 14.86
CA ARG A 265 -26.03 22.79 14.15
C ARG A 265 -25.83 23.29 12.72
N VAL A 266 -24.62 23.73 12.42
CA VAL A 266 -24.25 24.28 11.10
C VAL A 266 -24.44 23.24 9.98
N GLN A 267 -24.45 21.95 10.31
CA GLN A 267 -24.70 20.84 9.39
C GLN A 267 -26.10 20.87 8.76
N TYR A 268 -27.06 21.49 9.42
CA TYR A 268 -28.43 21.68 8.90
C TYR A 268 -28.56 22.83 7.89
N PHE A 269 -27.51 23.64 7.72
CA PHE A 269 -27.50 24.76 6.80
C PHE A 269 -26.63 24.48 5.56
N SER A 270 -26.96 25.14 4.45
CA SER A 270 -26.15 25.05 3.24
C SER A 270 -24.77 25.63 3.47
N THR A 271 -23.73 24.80 3.31
CA THR A 271 -22.32 25.18 3.55
C THR A 271 -21.50 25.25 2.25
N MET A 272 -22.18 25.44 1.10
CA MET A 272 -21.51 25.42 -0.22
C MET A 272 -20.43 26.50 -0.39
N GLN A 273 -20.51 27.59 0.38
CA GLN A 273 -19.53 28.68 0.35
C GLN A 273 -18.38 28.51 1.33
N ASN A 274 -18.49 27.58 2.28
CA ASN A 274 -17.44 27.34 3.27
C ASN A 274 -16.42 26.35 2.74
N PRO A 275 -15.11 26.57 2.97
CA PRO A 275 -14.08 25.59 2.66
C PRO A 275 -14.39 24.25 3.32
N ALA A 276 -14.25 23.18 2.57
CA ALA A 276 -14.47 21.83 3.09
C ALA A 276 -13.57 20.81 2.40
N MET A 277 -13.08 19.88 3.19
CA MET A 277 -12.34 18.69 2.77
C MET A 277 -13.19 17.45 3.02
N THR A 278 -13.23 16.52 2.07
CA THR A 278 -13.92 15.23 2.23
C THR A 278 -12.94 14.11 2.02
N ILE A 279 -12.86 13.20 2.98
CA ILE A 279 -12.06 11.99 2.92
C ILE A 279 -13.00 10.78 2.78
N SER A 280 -12.67 9.89 1.90
CA SER A 280 -13.34 8.61 1.71
C SER A 280 -12.28 7.56 1.38
N ASN A 281 -12.62 6.29 1.40
CA ASN A 281 -11.70 5.22 1.10
C ASN A 281 -10.86 5.51 -0.17
N GLY A 282 -9.58 5.83 0.03
CA GLY A 282 -8.59 6.12 -1.01
C GLY A 282 -8.78 7.43 -1.79
N ARG A 283 -9.67 8.36 -1.37
CA ARG A 283 -9.91 9.62 -2.07
C ARG A 283 -10.00 10.80 -1.11
N LEU A 284 -9.31 11.87 -1.47
CA LEU A 284 -9.36 13.17 -0.81
C LEU A 284 -9.91 14.21 -1.79
N ARG A 285 -10.87 15.00 -1.36
CA ARG A 285 -11.53 16.02 -2.19
C ARG A 285 -11.70 17.31 -1.42
N PHE A 286 -11.30 18.41 -2.01
CA PHE A 286 -11.58 19.75 -1.56
C PHE A 286 -12.72 20.36 -2.38
N ASN A 287 -13.50 21.28 -1.79
CA ASN A 287 -14.51 22.00 -2.54
C ASN A 287 -13.90 23.26 -3.21
N THR A 288 -14.66 23.87 -4.11
CA THR A 288 -14.22 25.07 -4.83
C THR A 288 -14.05 26.28 -3.91
N ALA A 289 -14.68 26.30 -2.74
CA ALA A 289 -14.49 27.36 -1.75
C ALA A 289 -13.05 27.39 -1.21
N CYS A 290 -12.41 26.20 -1.07
CA CYS A 290 -10.99 26.13 -0.71
C CYS A 290 -10.10 26.83 -1.74
N LEU A 291 -10.30 26.54 -3.04
CA LEU A 291 -9.53 27.15 -4.12
C LEU A 291 -9.69 28.69 -4.16
N LYS A 292 -10.91 29.17 -3.98
CA LYS A 292 -11.20 30.62 -3.98
C LYS A 292 -10.49 31.35 -2.85
N LYS A 293 -10.37 30.74 -1.66
CA LYS A 293 -9.68 31.31 -0.50
C LYS A 293 -8.18 31.47 -0.71
N PHE A 294 -7.56 30.58 -1.50
CA PHE A 294 -6.16 30.65 -1.88
C PHE A 294 -5.91 31.42 -3.21
N GLU A 295 -6.87 32.18 -3.69
CA GLU A 295 -6.74 32.97 -4.93
C GLU A 295 -6.31 32.12 -6.14
N ASN A 296 -6.83 30.87 -6.18
CA ASN A 296 -6.62 29.92 -7.27
C ASN A 296 -5.18 29.40 -7.42
N VAL A 297 -4.50 29.16 -6.33
CA VAL A 297 -3.21 28.45 -6.32
C VAL A 297 -3.39 27.03 -6.88
N GLU A 298 -2.47 26.59 -7.75
CA GLU A 298 -2.53 25.30 -8.42
C GLU A 298 -1.94 24.15 -7.59
N TYR A 299 -0.87 24.44 -6.82
CA TYR A 299 -0.12 23.47 -6.03
C TYR A 299 -0.15 23.81 -4.56
N VAL A 300 -0.39 22.80 -3.75
CA VAL A 300 -0.37 22.87 -2.29
C VAL A 300 0.40 21.72 -1.71
N GLU A 301 0.91 21.93 -0.51
CA GLU A 301 1.50 20.89 0.33
C GLU A 301 0.52 20.55 1.45
N LEU A 302 0.44 19.27 1.81
CA LEU A 302 -0.36 18.78 2.91
C LEU A 302 0.57 18.47 4.10
N LEU A 303 0.13 18.86 5.29
CA LEU A 303 0.85 18.64 6.54
C LEU A 303 -0.12 18.06 7.57
N LEU A 304 0.32 17.04 8.30
CA LEU A 304 -0.45 16.35 9.33
C LEU A 304 0.13 16.66 10.71
N ASN A 305 -0.73 17.03 11.64
CA ASN A 305 -0.42 17.02 13.07
C ASN A 305 -1.30 15.93 13.72
N SER A 306 -0.68 14.81 14.05
CA SER A 306 -1.37 13.66 14.64
C SER A 306 -1.72 13.87 16.11
N VAL A 307 -1.00 14.73 16.82
CA VAL A 307 -1.29 15.08 18.23
C VAL A 307 -2.50 15.99 18.31
N GLU A 308 -2.54 17.06 17.50
CA GLU A 308 -3.67 17.99 17.44
C GLU A 308 -4.82 17.47 16.56
N ARG A 309 -4.66 16.32 15.90
CA ARG A 309 -5.65 15.70 15.03
C ARG A 309 -6.17 16.65 13.96
N CYS A 310 -5.26 17.26 13.22
CA CYS A 310 -5.62 18.17 12.15
C CYS A 310 -4.71 18.05 10.93
N ILE A 311 -5.25 18.45 9.77
CA ILE A 311 -4.49 18.63 8.54
C ILE A 311 -4.42 20.11 8.22
N ALA A 312 -3.21 20.58 7.88
CA ALA A 312 -2.98 21.87 7.29
C ALA A 312 -2.72 21.75 5.79
N ILE A 313 -3.16 22.74 5.03
CA ILE A 313 -2.76 22.91 3.63
C ILE A 313 -2.10 24.28 3.50
N ARG A 314 -0.96 24.32 2.81
CA ARG A 314 -0.33 25.60 2.43
C ARG A 314 0.02 25.62 0.95
N PRO A 315 0.04 26.78 0.29
CA PRO A 315 0.57 26.94 -1.05
C PRO A 315 2.04 26.53 -1.11
N CYS A 316 2.43 25.89 -2.19
CA CYS A 316 3.83 25.54 -2.42
C CYS A 316 4.21 25.68 -3.90
N ASP A 317 5.51 25.67 -4.19
CA ASP A 317 6.02 25.62 -5.55
C ASP A 317 5.80 24.23 -6.15
N LYS A 318 5.66 24.16 -7.48
CA LYS A 318 5.55 22.91 -8.23
C LYS A 318 6.72 21.95 -8.00
N ASN A 319 7.90 22.49 -7.70
CA ASN A 319 9.13 21.71 -7.49
C ASN A 319 9.24 21.18 -6.06
N ASN A 320 8.35 21.55 -5.14
CA ASN A 320 8.33 20.98 -3.79
C ASN A 320 8.11 19.46 -3.89
N PRO A 321 8.91 18.62 -3.20
CA PRO A 321 8.76 17.16 -3.21
C PRO A 321 7.36 16.69 -2.85
N ASN A 322 6.67 17.40 -1.95
CA ASN A 322 5.33 17.09 -1.46
C ASN A 322 4.23 17.85 -2.21
N ALA A 323 4.56 18.56 -3.31
CA ALA A 323 3.58 19.33 -4.06
C ALA A 323 2.46 18.48 -4.62
N ILE A 324 1.24 18.88 -4.36
CA ILE A 324 0.02 18.25 -4.86
C ILE A 324 -0.73 19.22 -5.73
N ARG A 325 -1.02 18.84 -6.95
CA ARG A 325 -1.90 19.61 -7.83
C ARG A 325 -3.35 19.38 -7.42
N TRP A 326 -3.91 20.30 -6.67
CA TRP A 326 -5.28 20.19 -6.16
C TRP A 326 -6.33 20.97 -6.95
N GLY A 327 -5.91 21.92 -7.77
CA GLY A 327 -6.76 22.73 -8.63
C GLY A 327 -6.31 22.73 -10.09
N ARG A 328 -7.25 22.94 -11.00
CA ARG A 328 -7.01 23.10 -12.43
C ARG A 328 -7.98 24.09 -13.03
N LEU A 329 -7.50 24.87 -14.00
CA LEU A 329 -8.33 25.75 -14.80
C LEU A 329 -8.98 24.94 -15.94
N LYS A 330 -10.32 24.92 -16.00
CA LYS A 330 -11.12 24.36 -17.09
C LYS A 330 -12.04 25.44 -17.62
N GLU A 331 -11.95 25.73 -18.91
CA GLU A 331 -12.85 26.69 -19.57
C GLU A 331 -13.00 28.01 -18.82
N GLY A 332 -11.89 28.55 -18.32
CA GLY A 332 -11.87 29.80 -17.55
C GLY A 332 -12.40 29.70 -16.10
N ARG A 333 -12.73 28.49 -15.61
CA ARG A 333 -13.19 28.25 -14.24
C ARG A 333 -12.24 27.32 -13.49
N TRP A 334 -11.92 27.68 -12.26
CA TRP A 334 -11.14 26.84 -11.38
C TRP A 334 -11.98 25.70 -10.82
N CYS A 335 -11.50 24.47 -11.02
CA CYS A 335 -12.14 23.25 -10.54
C CYS A 335 -11.21 22.54 -9.56
N ALA A 336 -11.74 22.08 -8.44
CA ALA A 336 -11.01 21.24 -7.50
C ALA A 336 -10.79 19.84 -8.10
N SER A 337 -9.58 19.32 -7.93
CA SER A 337 -9.23 17.96 -8.34
C SER A 337 -9.57 16.96 -7.23
N THR A 338 -10.07 15.80 -7.61
CA THR A 338 -10.16 14.66 -6.68
C THR A 338 -8.79 13.99 -6.64
N LEU A 339 -8.21 13.91 -5.45
CA LEU A 339 -6.90 13.32 -5.24
C LEU A 339 -7.05 11.84 -4.86
N GLY A 340 -6.35 10.95 -5.57
CA GLY A 340 -6.14 9.60 -5.09
C GLY A 340 -5.16 9.63 -3.91
N CYS A 341 -5.52 9.05 -2.77
CA CYS A 341 -4.73 9.13 -1.55
C CYS A 341 -4.84 7.84 -0.72
N ARG A 342 -4.75 6.68 -1.36
CA ARG A 342 -4.95 5.38 -0.68
C ARG A 342 -4.03 5.19 0.52
N GLY A 343 -2.77 5.63 0.42
CA GLY A 343 -1.83 5.54 1.52
C GLY A 343 -2.24 6.43 2.69
N LEU A 344 -2.40 7.73 2.43
CA LEU A 344 -2.82 8.68 3.45
C LEU A 344 -4.16 8.29 4.07
N ALA A 345 -5.15 7.91 3.25
CA ALA A 345 -6.47 7.54 3.76
C ALA A 345 -6.33 6.40 4.78
N LYS A 346 -5.56 5.35 4.47
CA LYS A 346 -5.33 4.25 5.40
C LYS A 346 -4.72 4.75 6.71
N THR A 347 -3.63 5.52 6.65
CA THR A 347 -2.97 6.07 7.84
C THR A 347 -3.92 6.95 8.67
N LEU A 348 -4.73 7.80 8.03
CA LEU A 348 -5.70 8.63 8.74
C LEU A 348 -6.84 7.82 9.35
N PHE A 349 -7.35 6.81 8.64
CA PHE A 349 -8.39 5.92 9.16
C PHE A 349 -7.87 5.13 10.36
N ASP A 350 -6.60 4.69 10.33
CA ASP A 350 -5.93 4.03 11.45
C ASP A 350 -5.71 4.99 12.64
N ILE A 351 -5.23 6.24 12.40
CA ILE A 351 -5.03 7.26 13.46
C ILE A 351 -6.34 7.64 14.14
N MET A 352 -7.41 7.77 13.35
CA MET A 352 -8.69 8.30 13.81
C MET A 352 -9.71 7.21 14.12
N GLU A 353 -9.37 5.93 13.88
CA GLU A 353 -10.28 4.77 14.00
C GLU A 353 -11.60 4.96 13.23
N TRP A 354 -11.50 5.49 12.03
CA TRP A 354 -12.67 5.75 11.21
C TRP A 354 -13.15 4.51 10.48
N ASP A 355 -14.48 4.43 10.30
CA ASP A 355 -15.12 3.39 9.49
C ASP A 355 -14.85 3.63 7.99
N GLU A 356 -14.28 2.63 7.31
CA GLU A 356 -13.89 2.69 5.91
C GLU A 356 -15.09 2.82 4.95
N ASP A 357 -16.29 2.44 5.37
CA ASP A 357 -17.52 2.52 4.60
C ASP A 357 -18.13 3.94 4.60
N LEU A 358 -17.66 4.78 5.50
CA LEU A 358 -18.15 6.13 5.65
C LEU A 358 -17.28 7.16 4.91
N ARG A 359 -17.85 8.31 4.62
CA ARG A 359 -17.16 9.50 4.15
C ARG A 359 -17.18 10.54 5.24
N TYR A 360 -16.03 11.12 5.49
CA TYR A 360 -15.83 12.14 6.52
C TYR A 360 -15.59 13.49 5.86
N ARG A 361 -16.39 14.49 6.22
CA ARG A 361 -16.28 15.85 5.69
C ARG A 361 -15.96 16.80 6.82
N PHE A 362 -14.90 17.57 6.62
CA PHE A 362 -14.37 18.54 7.57
C PHE A 362 -14.49 19.95 7.02
N ARG A 363 -14.70 20.92 7.89
CA ARG A 363 -14.68 22.33 7.56
C ARG A 363 -13.28 22.87 7.66
N GLY A 364 -12.91 23.72 6.69
CA GLY A 364 -11.63 24.38 6.64
C GLY A 364 -11.71 25.76 7.30
N GLN A 365 -10.75 26.04 8.17
CA GLN A 365 -10.50 27.38 8.71
C GLN A 365 -9.32 27.97 7.95
N PHE A 366 -9.55 29.08 7.26
CA PHE A 366 -8.50 29.80 6.55
C PHE A 366 -7.78 30.75 7.50
N LEU A 367 -6.46 30.65 7.52
CA LEU A 367 -5.58 31.51 8.32
C LEU A 367 -4.62 32.25 7.39
N GLU A 368 -4.40 33.53 7.66
CA GLU A 368 -3.48 34.38 6.94
C GLU A 368 -2.64 35.17 7.95
N GLN A 369 -1.33 35.04 7.86
CA GLN A 369 -0.38 35.72 8.70
C GLN A 369 0.76 36.27 7.83
N GLY A 370 0.73 37.56 7.53
CA GLY A 370 1.65 38.17 6.55
C GLY A 370 1.51 37.50 5.18
N ASP A 371 2.60 37.05 4.62
CA ASP A 371 2.61 36.33 3.32
C ASP A 371 2.24 34.84 3.42
N ASN A 372 2.10 34.31 4.63
CA ASN A 372 1.77 32.91 4.86
C ASN A 372 0.25 32.70 4.87
N LYS A 373 -0.23 31.99 3.87
CA LYS A 373 -1.64 31.56 3.77
C LYS A 373 -1.73 30.07 4.03
N MET A 374 -2.66 29.66 4.91
CA MET A 374 -2.88 28.25 5.20
C MET A 374 -4.35 27.96 5.50
N MET A 375 -4.73 26.71 5.40
CA MET A 375 -6.06 26.26 5.76
C MET A 375 -5.95 25.01 6.64
N LEU A 376 -6.60 25.05 7.79
CA LEU A 376 -6.63 23.97 8.78
C LEU A 376 -7.96 23.24 8.71
N PHE A 377 -7.90 21.91 8.84
CA PHE A 377 -9.06 21.02 8.96
C PHE A 377 -8.89 20.18 10.22
N ALA A 378 -9.62 20.52 11.26
CA ALA A 378 -9.65 19.75 12.49
C ALA A 378 -10.55 18.52 12.32
N PHE A 379 -10.15 17.40 12.92
CA PHE A 379 -10.86 16.13 12.81
C PHE A 379 -11.87 15.88 13.94
N ASP A 380 -12.03 16.85 14.86
CA ASP A 380 -12.85 16.68 16.06
C ASP A 380 -14.36 16.57 15.77
N GLU A 381 -14.84 17.17 14.65
CA GLU A 381 -16.28 17.19 14.34
C GLU A 381 -16.52 16.89 12.84
N PRO A 382 -16.38 15.63 12.40
CA PRO A 382 -16.67 15.26 11.03
C PRO A 382 -18.17 15.24 10.72
N GLU A 383 -18.55 15.71 9.54
CA GLU A 383 -19.83 15.32 8.94
C GLU A 383 -19.68 13.91 8.36
N MET A 384 -20.35 12.94 8.94
CA MET A 384 -20.30 11.55 8.46
C MET A 384 -21.39 11.30 7.40
N ILE A 385 -21.01 10.72 6.28
CA ILE A 385 -21.90 10.49 5.15
C ILE A 385 -21.79 9.04 4.69
N LYS A 386 -22.89 8.29 4.77
CA LYS A 386 -23.04 6.98 4.16
C LYS A 386 -23.62 7.12 2.76
N VAL A 387 -23.09 6.38 1.79
CA VAL A 387 -23.62 6.34 0.43
C VAL A 387 -24.26 4.99 0.20
N GLU A 388 -25.58 4.96 0.09
CA GLU A 388 -26.32 3.76 -0.25
C GLU A 388 -26.73 3.79 -1.72
N GLU A 389 -26.59 2.65 -2.38
CA GLU A 389 -27.11 2.44 -3.73
C GLU A 389 -28.55 1.93 -3.62
N ILE A 390 -29.50 2.73 -4.08
CA ILE A 390 -30.91 2.37 -4.11
C ILE A 390 -31.28 2.09 -5.55
N VAL A 391 -31.80 0.90 -5.80
CA VAL A 391 -32.40 0.56 -7.08
C VAL A 391 -33.81 1.12 -7.08
N LEU A 392 -34.09 2.11 -7.94
CA LEU A 392 -35.44 2.63 -8.13
C LEU A 392 -36.25 1.59 -8.87
N PRO A 393 -37.54 1.38 -8.51
CA PRO A 393 -38.40 0.52 -9.27
C PRO A 393 -38.56 1.07 -10.72
N PRO A 394 -38.64 0.19 -11.72
CA PRO A 394 -38.79 0.60 -13.10
C PRO A 394 -40.06 1.49 -13.25
N LYS A 395 -39.94 2.53 -14.06
CA LYS A 395 -41.07 3.40 -14.37
C LYS A 395 -42.10 2.60 -15.16
N GLU A 396 -43.36 2.64 -14.75
CA GLU A 396 -44.50 1.80 -15.22
C GLU A 396 -44.80 1.78 -16.74
N ASN A 397 -43.94 2.30 -17.62
CA ASN A 397 -44.24 2.43 -19.05
C ASN A 397 -43.15 1.92 -20.02
N THR A 398 -42.15 1.13 -19.59
CA THR A 398 -41.16 0.54 -20.51
C THR A 398 -40.80 -0.88 -20.06
N GLU A 399 -41.11 -1.89 -20.91
CA GLU A 399 -40.92 -3.33 -20.65
C GLU A 399 -39.43 -3.81 -20.69
N GLU A 400 -38.45 -2.93 -20.83
CA GLU A 400 -37.01 -3.30 -20.98
C GLU A 400 -36.03 -2.47 -20.15
N ASP A 401 -36.45 -1.73 -19.10
CA ASP A 401 -35.51 -0.92 -18.32
C ASP A 401 -35.12 -1.64 -17.03
N GLU A 402 -33.87 -2.14 -16.98
CA GLU A 402 -33.20 -2.53 -15.74
C GLU A 402 -33.19 -1.32 -14.81
N GLY A 403 -33.81 -1.43 -13.63
CA GLY A 403 -34.03 -0.31 -12.71
C GLY A 403 -32.79 0.57 -12.49
N GLU A 404 -32.98 1.88 -12.60
CA GLU A 404 -31.90 2.86 -12.49
C GLU A 404 -31.32 2.87 -11.06
N THR A 405 -30.03 2.54 -10.90
CA THR A 405 -29.34 2.55 -9.61
C THR A 405 -28.96 3.99 -9.25
N VAL A 406 -29.60 4.54 -8.24
CA VAL A 406 -29.33 5.90 -7.75
C VAL A 406 -28.57 5.85 -6.43
N LYS A 407 -27.49 6.64 -6.35
CA LYS A 407 -26.71 6.79 -5.11
C LYS A 407 -27.33 7.83 -4.21
N LYS A 408 -27.87 7.40 -3.08
CA LYS A 408 -28.41 8.28 -2.03
C LYS A 408 -27.37 8.54 -0.98
N LYS A 409 -27.20 9.80 -0.59
CA LYS A 409 -26.34 10.21 0.54
C LYS A 409 -27.18 10.27 1.80
N ILE A 410 -26.78 9.54 2.82
CA ILE A 410 -27.36 9.57 4.14
C ILE A 410 -26.37 10.25 5.06
N TYR A 411 -26.78 11.35 5.68
CA TYR A 411 -25.98 12.03 6.69
C TYR A 411 -26.22 11.33 8.03
N ILE A 412 -25.15 10.94 8.68
CA ILE A 412 -25.18 10.26 9.98
C ILE A 412 -24.85 11.32 11.03
N PHE A 413 -25.73 11.49 11.96
CA PHE A 413 -25.56 12.40 13.09
C PHE A 413 -25.51 11.59 14.37
N PRO A 414 -24.73 12.05 15.37
CA PRO A 414 -24.77 11.46 16.70
C PRO A 414 -26.18 11.46 17.28
N PRO A 415 -26.62 10.37 17.93
CA PRO A 415 -27.95 10.29 18.54
C PRO A 415 -28.23 11.44 19.52
N GLU A 416 -27.17 11.90 20.21
CA GLU A 416 -27.23 13.01 21.19
C GLU A 416 -27.62 14.35 20.54
N TRP A 417 -27.42 14.48 19.23
CA TRP A 417 -27.80 15.72 18.53
C TRP A 417 -29.28 15.84 18.24
N ALA A 418 -30.01 14.72 18.24
CA ALA A 418 -31.41 14.71 17.82
C ALA A 418 -32.33 15.59 18.70
N GLY A 419 -31.99 15.74 19.98
CA GLY A 419 -32.80 16.55 20.91
C GLY A 419 -32.22 17.93 21.24
N THR A 420 -31.08 18.33 20.64
CA THR A 420 -30.36 19.55 21.07
C THR A 420 -30.50 20.74 20.12
N PHE A 421 -31.02 20.57 18.92
CA PHE A 421 -31.22 21.66 17.97
C PHE A 421 -32.27 22.66 18.49
N GLY A 422 -31.89 23.95 18.53
CA GLY A 422 -32.75 25.01 19.04
C GLY A 422 -32.88 25.03 20.58
N GLN A 423 -32.15 24.18 21.31
CA GLN A 423 -32.14 24.19 22.77
C GLN A 423 -31.12 25.25 23.28
N PRO A 424 -31.43 25.98 24.34
CA PRO A 424 -30.47 26.91 24.94
C PRO A 424 -29.34 26.17 25.64
N ILE A 425 -28.14 26.71 25.54
CA ILE A 425 -26.98 26.18 26.26
C ILE A 425 -27.11 26.59 27.73
N THR A 426 -27.33 25.61 28.61
CA THR A 426 -27.55 25.87 30.04
C THR A 426 -26.28 25.70 30.88
N SER A 427 -25.23 25.09 30.35
CA SER A 427 -23.95 24.92 31.04
C SER A 427 -22.78 24.74 30.09
N ILE A 428 -21.58 25.14 30.51
CA ILE A 428 -20.33 24.93 29.79
C ILE A 428 -20.05 23.42 29.65
N ALA A 429 -20.54 22.60 30.58
CA ALA A 429 -20.41 21.13 30.51
C ALA A 429 -21.15 20.55 29.30
N GLN A 430 -22.29 21.09 28.88
CA GLN A 430 -22.99 20.66 27.66
C GLN A 430 -22.17 20.90 26.39
N VAL A 431 -21.42 21.99 26.34
CA VAL A 431 -20.50 22.29 25.22
C VAL A 431 -19.33 21.30 25.22
N GLY A 432 -18.86 20.91 26.41
CA GLY A 432 -17.79 19.89 26.57
C GLY A 432 -18.25 18.48 26.21
N ILE A 433 -19.44 18.09 26.63
CA ILE A 433 -20.06 16.77 26.34
C ILE A 433 -20.28 16.63 24.82
N LEU A 434 -20.75 17.69 24.16
CA LEU A 434 -20.92 17.71 22.70
C LEU A 434 -19.60 17.57 21.91
N ARG A 435 -18.45 17.73 22.58
CA ARG A 435 -17.12 17.58 22.00
C ARG A 435 -16.42 16.25 22.35
N GLN A 436 -16.69 15.68 23.54
CA GLN A 436 -15.93 14.54 24.09
C GLN A 436 -16.57 13.17 23.87
N GLU A 437 -17.88 13.06 23.77
CA GLU A 437 -18.57 11.76 23.71
C GLU A 437 -18.48 11.03 22.36
N HIS A 438 -17.90 11.67 21.36
CA HIS A 438 -17.76 11.07 20.03
C HIS A 438 -16.58 10.09 19.91
N TYR A 439 -15.70 10.01 20.90
CA TYR A 439 -14.47 9.22 20.86
C TYR A 439 -14.26 8.33 22.09
N ALA A 440 -15.28 8.11 22.91
CA ALA A 440 -15.26 7.11 23.97
C ALA A 440 -15.64 5.71 23.44
N GLY A 441 -15.04 5.29 22.34
CA GLY A 441 -14.98 3.89 21.97
C GLY A 441 -13.78 3.28 22.70
N ASN A 442 -14.00 2.15 23.42
CA ASN A 442 -12.95 1.36 24.03
C ASN A 442 -11.81 1.09 23.05
N TRP A 443 -10.64 1.63 23.33
CA TRP A 443 -9.42 1.53 22.53
C TRP A 443 -8.69 0.20 22.69
N ASP A 444 -9.39 -0.86 23.12
CA ASP A 444 -8.83 -2.20 23.20
C ASP A 444 -9.10 -3.02 21.93
N VAL A 445 -8.08 -2.98 21.07
CA VAL A 445 -7.49 -4.15 20.42
C VAL A 445 -8.37 -4.97 19.49
N PHE A 446 -8.32 -4.65 18.21
CA PHE A 446 -8.21 -5.70 17.21
C PHE A 446 -7.10 -5.30 16.22
N ARG A 447 -5.87 -5.68 16.52
CA ARG A 447 -4.83 -5.75 15.50
C ARG A 447 -5.04 -7.06 14.75
N PRO A 448 -5.31 -7.05 13.43
CA PRO A 448 -5.03 -8.25 12.66
C PRO A 448 -3.53 -8.50 12.82
N ALA A 449 -3.15 -9.72 13.14
CA ALA A 449 -1.77 -10.13 13.32
C ALA A 449 -1.00 -10.13 11.98
N THR A 450 -0.86 -8.97 11.37
CA THR A 450 0.26 -8.64 10.52
C THR A 450 1.28 -8.04 11.45
N GLU A 451 2.31 -8.79 11.79
CA GLU A 451 3.52 -8.21 12.37
C GLU A 451 3.94 -7.07 11.46
N ILE A 452 3.62 -5.83 11.85
CA ILE A 452 4.24 -4.64 11.29
C ILE A 452 5.65 -4.74 11.82
N GLU A 453 6.58 -5.22 10.98
CA GLU A 453 8.00 -5.14 11.29
C GLU A 453 8.29 -3.64 11.42
N GLU A 454 8.73 -3.23 12.61
CA GLU A 454 9.15 -1.87 12.90
C GLU A 454 10.13 -1.46 11.80
N MET A 455 9.73 -0.49 11.01
CA MET A 455 10.60 0.12 10.02
C MET A 455 11.41 1.17 10.78
N ASN A 456 12.71 0.94 10.93
CA ASN A 456 13.59 1.99 11.39
C ASN A 456 13.45 3.18 10.44
N ILE A 457 13.19 4.35 11.01
CA ILE A 457 13.03 5.59 10.24
C ILE A 457 14.38 5.95 9.67
N PHE A 458 14.50 5.96 8.33
CA PHE A 458 15.70 6.44 7.67
C PHE A 458 15.77 7.95 7.78
N THR A 459 16.92 8.47 8.19
CA THR A 459 17.22 9.91 8.14
C THR A 459 17.78 10.28 6.76
N ALA A 460 17.75 11.56 6.41
CA ALA A 460 18.37 12.04 5.18
C ALA A 460 19.88 11.74 5.16
N GLU A 461 20.54 11.77 6.33
CA GLU A 461 21.94 11.46 6.49
C GLU A 461 22.22 9.98 6.22
N SER A 462 21.44 9.06 6.79
CA SER A 462 21.59 7.61 6.55
C SER A 462 21.34 7.22 5.09
N LEU A 463 20.39 7.86 4.39
CA LEU A 463 20.22 7.63 2.95
C LEU A 463 21.40 8.12 2.13
N ASN A 464 21.98 9.27 2.49
CA ASN A 464 23.19 9.78 1.84
C ASN A 464 24.41 8.89 2.10
N GLU A 465 24.52 8.27 3.28
CA GLU A 465 25.55 7.29 3.58
C GLU A 465 25.45 6.05 2.69
N LEU A 466 24.22 5.51 2.51
CA LEU A 466 23.99 4.39 1.59
C LEU A 466 24.37 4.74 0.15
N LEU A 467 24.08 5.96 -0.29
CA LEU A 467 24.47 6.43 -1.63
C LEU A 467 26.00 6.51 -1.78
N ARG A 468 26.68 7.10 -0.80
CA ARG A 468 28.16 7.16 -0.80
C ARG A 468 28.79 5.77 -0.78
N GLU A 469 28.22 4.82 -0.05
CA GLU A 469 28.70 3.43 -0.05
C GLU A 469 28.52 2.80 -1.46
N ALA A 470 27.37 3.03 -2.11
CA ALA A 470 27.14 2.55 -3.48
C ALA A 470 28.14 3.14 -4.48
N GLU A 471 28.38 4.45 -4.39
CA GLU A 471 29.36 5.16 -5.25
C GLU A 471 30.76 4.61 -5.05
N LYS A 472 31.21 4.42 -3.80
CA LYS A 472 32.52 3.84 -3.47
C LYS A 472 32.67 2.41 -4.02
N ILE A 473 31.60 1.59 -3.94
CA ILE A 473 31.62 0.23 -4.52
C ILE A 473 31.78 0.33 -6.05
N MET A 474 31.05 1.24 -6.71
CA MET A 474 31.11 1.42 -8.16
C MET A 474 32.46 1.98 -8.63
N GLU A 475 33.09 2.87 -7.86
CA GLU A 475 34.45 3.34 -8.15
C GLU A 475 35.45 2.16 -8.18
N GLY A 476 35.36 1.23 -7.23
CA GLY A 476 36.17 0.02 -7.23
C GLY A 476 35.96 -0.89 -8.46
N TRP A 477 34.83 -0.78 -9.16
CA TRP A 477 34.60 -1.52 -10.39
C TRP A 477 35.32 -0.93 -11.62
N THR A 478 35.65 0.38 -11.58
CA THR A 478 36.37 1.03 -12.67
C THR A 478 37.85 0.67 -12.70
N ASP A 479 38.45 0.33 -11.55
CA ASP A 479 39.87 -0.03 -11.44
C ASP A 479 40.20 -1.41 -12.06
N TYR A 480 39.17 -2.21 -12.37
CA TYR A 480 39.30 -3.51 -13.03
C TYR A 480 39.03 -3.50 -14.54
N ARG A 481 38.93 -2.29 -15.16
CA ARG A 481 38.90 -2.11 -16.62
C ARG A 481 40.29 -1.83 -17.15
#